data_de6a86b1e7c21cd9a6728257c6170ceb
#
_entry.id   de6a86b1e7c21cd9a6728257c6170ceb
#
_cell.length_a   1.000
_cell.length_b   1.000
_cell.length_c   1.000
_cell.angle_alpha   90.00
_cell.angle_beta   90.00
_cell.angle_gamma   90.00
#
_symmetry.space_group_name_H-M   'P 1'
#
loop_
_entity.id
_entity.type
_entity.pdbx_description
1 polymer ?
#
loop_
_entity_poly.entity_id
_entity_poly.type
_entity_poly.pdbx_seq_one_letter_code
_entity_poly.pdbx_strand_id
1 'polypeptide(L)'
;MKTVTLCGNITVPQNAFGALPIQRVDKETAVRLLHKARDGGMRFFDTARAYSDSEEKLGLAFGGHWDGIFLATKTEARTPEAFWKDLDTSLRMLKTDSIDLYQLHCVPQCYRPNDGTGMYECMLEAKQQGKIRHIGITAHKIGVAEEIVDSGLYETLQFPFSYLSSERERALADKCKAADMALIAMKALAGGLITDSAAAFAFIAQFDNVIPIWGIQRESELDEWLAFFEQPAVLNDELRDAIEKDRAELTGNFCRGCGYCVATCPAHIQINQCARMSLMLRRAPSAGWLSEEMQAEMRKIEDCVSCGVCKTKCPYELDTPALLRKNYEDYRRVLAGEVKVD
;
A
#
# COMPACT_ATOMS: atom_id res chain seq x y z
N MET A 1 -8.72 2.51 -21.70
CA MET A 1 -8.45 2.13 -20.28
C MET A 1 -9.38 1.01 -19.85
N LYS A 2 -8.85 -0.04 -19.21
CA LYS A 2 -9.63 -1.13 -18.60
C LYS A 2 -10.31 -0.65 -17.32
N THR A 3 -11.41 -1.28 -16.94
CA THR A 3 -12.15 -0.98 -15.71
C THR A 3 -12.20 -2.21 -14.79
N VAL A 4 -12.38 -1.97 -13.51
CA VAL A 4 -12.60 -2.99 -12.47
C VAL A 4 -13.94 -2.72 -11.80
N THR A 5 -14.72 -3.77 -11.56
CA THR A 5 -15.95 -3.69 -10.77
C THR A 5 -15.61 -3.90 -9.29
N LEU A 6 -16.03 -2.97 -8.45
CA LEU A 6 -15.90 -2.99 -7.00
C LEU A 6 -17.29 -3.21 -6.39
N CYS A 7 -17.33 -3.87 -5.24
CA CYS A 7 -18.53 -3.95 -4.40
C CYS A 7 -19.80 -4.34 -5.20
N GLY A 8 -19.66 -5.32 -6.09
CA GLY A 8 -20.74 -5.89 -6.89
C GLY A 8 -21.19 -5.09 -8.11
N ASN A 9 -21.16 -3.75 -8.09
CA ASN A 9 -21.72 -2.95 -9.19
C ASN A 9 -21.03 -1.62 -9.49
N ILE A 10 -19.99 -1.26 -8.76
CA ILE A 10 -19.31 0.03 -8.94
C ILE A 10 -18.12 -0.18 -9.87
N THR A 11 -18.15 0.44 -11.04
CA THR A 11 -17.10 0.32 -12.03
C THR A 11 -16.21 1.56 -12.02
N VAL A 12 -14.90 1.36 -11.85
CA VAL A 12 -13.88 2.41 -11.87
C VAL A 12 -12.75 2.05 -12.85
N PRO A 13 -12.05 3.05 -13.40
CA PRO A 13 -10.84 2.79 -14.19
C PRO A 13 -9.80 2.02 -13.37
N GLN A 14 -9.10 1.07 -13.99
CA GLN A 14 -8.04 0.27 -13.37
C GLN A 14 -6.74 1.09 -13.19
N ASN A 15 -6.88 2.30 -12.68
CA ASN A 15 -5.79 3.26 -12.46
C ASN A 15 -6.22 4.20 -11.34
N ALA A 16 -5.78 3.93 -10.11
CA ALA A 16 -6.29 4.59 -8.92
C ALA A 16 -5.19 5.31 -8.12
N PHE A 17 -5.58 6.29 -7.33
CA PHE A 17 -4.69 7.14 -6.55
C PHE A 17 -4.50 6.61 -5.13
N GLY A 18 -3.27 6.25 -4.76
CA GLY A 18 -2.88 5.91 -3.39
C GLY A 18 -2.35 7.14 -2.66
N ALA A 19 -3.10 7.65 -1.70
CA ALA A 19 -2.83 8.92 -1.05
C ALA A 19 -1.86 8.84 0.16
N LEU A 20 -1.19 7.70 0.40
CA LEU A 20 -0.17 7.62 1.44
C LEU A 20 0.96 8.65 1.23
N PRO A 21 1.54 8.82 0.03
CA PRO A 21 2.68 9.73 -0.14
C PRO A 21 2.34 11.21 -0.05
N ILE A 22 1.10 11.63 -0.29
CA ILE A 22 0.75 13.06 -0.22
C ILE A 22 0.91 13.67 1.19
N GLN A 23 0.99 12.85 2.24
CA GLN A 23 1.34 13.33 3.58
C GLN A 23 2.72 14.01 3.65
N ARG A 24 3.59 13.77 2.64
CA ARG A 24 4.97 14.31 2.58
C ARG A 24 5.08 15.61 1.82
N VAL A 25 4.02 16.08 1.20
CA VAL A 25 3.98 17.35 0.46
C VAL A 25 3.08 18.35 1.17
N ASP A 26 3.23 19.64 0.88
CA ASP A 26 2.34 20.67 1.42
C ASP A 26 0.90 20.53 0.90
N LYS A 27 -0.03 21.23 1.56
CA LYS A 27 -1.46 21.15 1.25
C LYS A 27 -1.79 21.64 -0.16
N GLU A 28 -1.13 22.69 -0.63
CA GLU A 28 -1.35 23.28 -1.95
C GLU A 28 -0.92 22.30 -3.05
N THR A 29 0.26 21.72 -2.93
CA THR A 29 0.77 20.69 -3.84
C THR A 29 -0.14 19.46 -3.84
N ALA A 30 -0.58 18.99 -2.66
CA ALA A 30 -1.49 17.84 -2.57
C ALA A 30 -2.81 18.11 -3.29
N VAL A 31 -3.45 19.25 -3.05
CA VAL A 31 -4.72 19.65 -3.70
C VAL A 31 -4.56 19.72 -5.22
N ARG A 32 -3.46 20.31 -5.71
CA ARG A 32 -3.18 20.38 -7.14
C ARG A 32 -3.02 18.98 -7.77
N LEU A 33 -2.28 18.08 -7.12
CA LEU A 33 -2.12 16.69 -7.59
C LEU A 33 -3.45 15.94 -7.61
N LEU A 34 -4.26 16.09 -6.57
CA LEU A 34 -5.55 15.42 -6.46
C LEU A 34 -6.54 15.89 -7.54
N HIS A 35 -6.61 17.21 -7.79
CA HIS A 35 -7.43 17.75 -8.88
C HIS A 35 -6.95 17.24 -10.24
N LYS A 36 -5.63 17.31 -10.51
CA LYS A 36 -5.05 16.81 -11.76
C LYS A 36 -5.33 15.32 -11.97
N ALA A 37 -5.26 14.52 -10.91
CA ALA A 37 -5.57 13.08 -10.98
C ALA A 37 -7.04 12.83 -11.34
N ARG A 38 -7.99 13.52 -10.67
CA ARG A 38 -9.41 13.45 -10.98
C ARG A 38 -9.71 13.89 -12.42
N ASP A 39 -9.18 15.05 -12.82
CA ASP A 39 -9.41 15.63 -14.14
C ASP A 39 -8.78 14.78 -15.26
N GLY A 40 -7.66 14.11 -14.96
CA GLY A 40 -7.02 13.13 -15.84
C GLY A 40 -7.69 11.75 -15.88
N GLY A 41 -8.80 11.54 -15.14
CA GLY A 41 -9.60 10.32 -15.26
C GLY A 41 -9.54 9.34 -14.09
N MET A 42 -8.67 9.55 -13.08
CA MET A 42 -8.72 8.72 -11.87
C MET A 42 -10.03 8.94 -11.13
N ARG A 43 -10.64 7.85 -10.68
CA ARG A 43 -11.94 7.87 -9.98
C ARG A 43 -11.92 7.19 -8.63
N PHE A 44 -10.90 6.40 -8.32
CA PHE A 44 -10.74 5.77 -7.02
C PHE A 44 -9.56 6.40 -6.27
N PHE A 45 -9.82 6.90 -5.05
CA PHE A 45 -8.84 7.54 -4.17
C PHE A 45 -8.81 6.81 -2.84
N ASP A 46 -7.65 6.25 -2.50
CA ASP A 46 -7.43 5.45 -1.28
C ASP A 46 -6.57 6.21 -0.28
N THR A 47 -7.08 6.42 0.92
CA THR A 47 -6.36 7.01 2.06
C THR A 47 -6.51 6.17 3.32
N ALA A 48 -6.13 6.68 4.48
CA ALA A 48 -6.33 6.06 5.79
C ALA A 48 -6.24 7.07 6.93
N ARG A 49 -6.92 6.78 8.05
CA ARG A 49 -6.81 7.55 9.29
C ARG A 49 -5.35 7.66 9.76
N ALA A 50 -4.56 6.59 9.59
CA ALA A 50 -3.15 6.52 9.95
C ALA A 50 -2.20 7.36 9.07
N TYR A 51 -2.67 7.94 7.96
CA TYR A 51 -1.83 8.70 7.04
C TYR A 51 -1.79 10.19 7.38
N SER A 52 -1.43 10.52 8.61
CA SER A 52 -1.29 11.88 9.17
C SER A 52 -2.40 12.86 8.68
N ASP A 53 -2.08 13.76 7.75
CA ASP A 53 -2.99 14.78 7.20
C ASP A 53 -3.58 14.45 5.81
N SER A 54 -3.41 13.20 5.34
CA SER A 54 -3.87 12.80 4.00
C SER A 54 -5.39 12.93 3.83
N GLU A 55 -6.20 12.55 4.85
CA GLU A 55 -7.65 12.74 4.79
C GLU A 55 -8.04 14.22 4.76
N GLU A 56 -7.35 15.08 5.51
CA GLU A 56 -7.57 16.53 5.47
C GLU A 56 -7.28 17.10 4.07
N LYS A 57 -6.18 16.67 3.42
CA LYS A 57 -5.80 17.10 2.07
C LYS A 57 -6.84 16.68 1.02
N LEU A 58 -7.36 15.46 1.12
CA LEU A 58 -8.47 15.01 0.28
C LEU A 58 -9.74 15.84 0.54
N GLY A 59 -10.06 16.12 1.80
CA GLY A 59 -11.19 16.99 2.16
C GLY A 59 -11.01 18.44 1.75
N LEU A 60 -9.78 18.94 1.60
CA LEU A 60 -9.50 20.26 1.02
C LEU A 60 -9.71 20.26 -0.50
N ALA A 61 -9.32 19.18 -1.18
CA ALA A 61 -9.45 19.05 -2.62
C ALA A 61 -10.90 18.79 -3.07
N PHE A 62 -11.63 17.94 -2.38
CA PHE A 62 -12.91 17.40 -2.85
C PHE A 62 -14.11 17.64 -1.92
N GLY A 63 -13.88 18.18 -0.72
CA GLY A 63 -14.94 18.35 0.29
C GLY A 63 -16.20 19.03 -0.25
N GLY A 64 -17.35 18.35 -0.14
CA GLY A 64 -18.62 18.78 -0.71
C GLY A 64 -18.79 18.52 -2.22
N HIS A 65 -17.79 17.93 -2.91
CA HIS A 65 -17.79 17.67 -4.36
C HIS A 65 -17.21 16.29 -4.67
N TRP A 66 -17.80 15.25 -4.10
CA TRP A 66 -17.34 13.84 -4.25
C TRP A 66 -17.98 13.14 -5.46
N ASP A 67 -18.78 13.83 -6.28
CA ASP A 67 -19.47 13.24 -7.42
C ASP A 67 -18.47 12.61 -8.41
N GLY A 68 -18.73 11.34 -8.75
CA GLY A 68 -17.86 10.56 -9.64
C GLY A 68 -16.54 10.13 -9.04
N ILE A 69 -16.32 10.33 -7.74
CA ILE A 69 -15.15 9.85 -6.99
C ILE A 69 -15.59 8.70 -6.09
N PHE A 70 -14.88 7.58 -6.13
CA PHE A 70 -14.99 6.49 -5.19
C PHE A 70 -13.92 6.66 -4.10
N LEU A 71 -14.38 7.02 -2.90
CA LEU A 71 -13.53 7.34 -1.77
C LEU A 71 -13.34 6.12 -0.87
N ALA A 72 -12.09 5.71 -0.65
CA ALA A 72 -11.74 4.70 0.33
C ALA A 72 -10.87 5.26 1.45
N THR A 73 -11.21 4.95 2.69
CA THR A 73 -10.33 5.19 3.85
C THR A 73 -10.35 4.01 4.83
N LYS A 74 -9.55 4.08 5.89
CA LYS A 74 -9.27 2.93 6.76
C LYS A 74 -9.10 3.34 8.20
N THR A 75 -9.46 2.44 9.13
CA THR A 75 -9.20 2.59 10.57
C THR A 75 -8.27 1.51 11.10
N GLU A 76 -7.33 1.88 11.96
CA GLU A 76 -6.52 0.94 12.74
C GLU A 76 -7.18 0.55 14.08
N ALA A 77 -8.41 1.00 14.32
CA ALA A 77 -9.15 0.67 15.54
C ALA A 77 -9.23 -0.86 15.76
N ARG A 78 -9.19 -1.25 17.02
CA ARG A 78 -9.32 -2.64 17.48
C ARG A 78 -10.40 -2.80 18.54
N THR A 79 -11.12 -1.71 18.85
CA THR A 79 -12.26 -1.67 19.75
C THR A 79 -13.38 -0.84 19.14
N PRO A 80 -14.66 -1.13 19.46
CA PRO A 80 -15.80 -0.35 18.97
C PRO A 80 -15.68 1.16 19.26
N GLU A 81 -15.25 1.53 20.46
CA GLU A 81 -15.09 2.95 20.82
C GLU A 81 -14.08 3.66 19.90
N ALA A 82 -12.91 3.04 19.68
CA ALA A 82 -11.90 3.60 18.79
C ALA A 82 -12.39 3.67 17.32
N PHE A 83 -13.17 2.65 16.89
CA PHE A 83 -13.77 2.62 15.56
C PHE A 83 -14.67 3.83 15.29
N TRP A 84 -15.60 4.11 16.17
CA TRP A 84 -16.52 5.24 16.02
C TRP A 84 -15.80 6.58 16.05
N LYS A 85 -14.82 6.74 16.95
CA LYS A 85 -13.98 7.93 17.01
C LYS A 85 -13.20 8.15 15.71
N ASP A 86 -12.63 7.10 15.14
CA ASP A 86 -11.89 7.17 13.88
C ASP A 86 -12.82 7.51 12.71
N LEU A 87 -14.00 6.85 12.62
CA LEU A 87 -14.97 7.09 11.56
C LEU A 87 -15.48 8.54 11.58
N ASP A 88 -15.89 9.05 12.74
CA ASP A 88 -16.36 10.45 12.88
C ASP A 88 -15.24 11.45 12.55
N THR A 89 -13.98 11.11 12.89
CA THR A 89 -12.83 11.94 12.52
C THR A 89 -12.59 11.91 11.02
N SER A 90 -12.65 10.73 10.37
CA SER A 90 -12.48 10.59 8.93
C SER A 90 -13.56 11.37 8.16
N LEU A 91 -14.82 11.24 8.51
CA LEU A 91 -15.93 12.00 7.90
C LEU A 91 -15.69 13.51 7.96
N ARG A 92 -15.28 13.99 9.14
CA ARG A 92 -15.00 15.42 9.36
C ARG A 92 -13.79 15.90 8.54
N MET A 93 -12.68 15.14 8.51
CA MET A 93 -11.46 15.51 7.78
C MET A 93 -11.70 15.49 6.27
N LEU A 94 -12.39 14.48 5.79
CA LEU A 94 -12.79 14.34 4.39
C LEU A 94 -13.92 15.28 3.96
N LYS A 95 -14.57 15.96 4.92
CA LYS A 95 -15.71 16.87 4.69
C LYS A 95 -16.83 16.19 3.87
N THR A 96 -17.24 15.01 4.32
CA THR A 96 -18.30 14.22 3.72
C THR A 96 -19.16 13.58 4.80
N ASP A 97 -20.41 13.31 4.49
CA ASP A 97 -21.35 12.61 5.39
C ASP A 97 -21.29 11.07 5.18
N SER A 98 -20.66 10.61 4.09
CA SER A 98 -20.57 9.19 3.77
C SER A 98 -19.27 8.86 3.05
N ILE A 99 -18.68 7.70 3.38
CA ILE A 99 -17.49 7.13 2.75
C ILE A 99 -17.93 5.96 1.88
N ASP A 100 -17.44 5.87 0.64
CA ASP A 100 -17.83 4.77 -0.24
C ASP A 100 -17.32 3.43 0.26
N LEU A 101 -16.01 3.33 0.61
CA LEU A 101 -15.41 2.12 1.13
C LEU A 101 -14.65 2.39 2.43
N TYR A 102 -15.13 1.82 3.54
CA TYR A 102 -14.42 1.88 4.82
C TYR A 102 -13.78 0.55 5.13
N GLN A 103 -12.49 0.56 5.50
CA GLN A 103 -11.71 -0.65 5.62
C GLN A 103 -11.10 -0.80 7.02
N LEU A 104 -11.09 -2.03 7.55
CA LEU A 104 -10.30 -2.39 8.71
C LEU A 104 -8.82 -2.53 8.30
N HIS A 105 -7.94 -1.72 8.88
CA HIS A 105 -6.58 -1.50 8.40
C HIS A 105 -5.57 -2.46 9.04
N CYS A 106 -4.78 -3.15 8.21
CA CYS A 106 -3.66 -4.01 8.66
C CYS A 106 -4.09 -5.02 9.73
N VAL A 107 -5.17 -5.76 9.48
CA VAL A 107 -5.73 -6.65 10.48
C VAL A 107 -4.82 -7.86 10.77
N PRO A 108 -4.74 -8.31 12.03
CA PRO A 108 -4.01 -9.50 12.40
C PRO A 108 -4.80 -10.81 12.14
N GLN A 109 -6.12 -10.71 11.98
CA GLN A 109 -7.08 -11.81 11.80
C GLN A 109 -8.31 -11.33 11.03
N CYS A 110 -9.10 -12.24 10.49
CA CYS A 110 -10.42 -11.93 9.94
C CYS A 110 -11.40 -11.66 11.09
N TYR A 111 -11.95 -10.44 11.17
CA TYR A 111 -13.03 -10.15 12.12
C TYR A 111 -14.35 -10.69 11.60
N ARG A 112 -15.10 -11.36 12.49
CA ARG A 112 -16.33 -12.11 12.17
C ARG A 112 -17.48 -11.71 13.10
N PRO A 113 -18.73 -11.96 12.70
CA PRO A 113 -19.86 -11.78 13.59
C PRO A 113 -19.68 -12.59 14.89
N ASN A 114 -19.94 -11.95 16.02
CA ASN A 114 -19.87 -12.57 17.34
C ASN A 114 -18.50 -13.14 17.73
N ASP A 115 -17.40 -12.60 17.18
CA ASP A 115 -16.02 -13.00 17.52
C ASP A 115 -15.53 -12.42 18.86
N GLY A 116 -16.38 -11.66 19.54
CA GLY A 116 -16.09 -11.00 20.80
C GLY A 116 -15.39 -9.65 20.67
N THR A 117 -15.00 -9.24 19.48
CA THR A 117 -14.34 -7.93 19.23
C THR A 117 -15.34 -6.81 18.94
N GLY A 118 -16.51 -7.12 18.38
CA GLY A 118 -17.51 -6.16 17.95
C GLY A 118 -17.11 -5.33 16.72
N MET A 119 -15.96 -5.62 16.10
CA MET A 119 -15.45 -4.81 14.98
C MET A 119 -16.26 -5.00 13.71
N TYR A 120 -16.70 -6.21 13.41
CA TYR A 120 -17.54 -6.49 12.25
C TYR A 120 -18.93 -5.88 12.42
N GLU A 121 -19.51 -5.95 13.62
CA GLU A 121 -20.78 -5.32 13.99
C GLU A 121 -20.74 -3.82 13.81
N CYS A 122 -19.64 -3.16 14.20
CA CYS A 122 -19.43 -1.72 13.98
C CYS A 122 -19.48 -1.35 12.49
N MET A 123 -18.89 -2.19 11.62
CA MET A 123 -18.93 -1.96 10.15
C MET A 123 -20.37 -2.06 9.62
N LEU A 124 -21.14 -3.06 10.07
CA LEU A 124 -22.53 -3.23 9.67
C LEU A 124 -23.41 -2.06 10.17
N GLU A 125 -23.22 -1.66 11.43
CA GLU A 125 -23.96 -0.54 12.01
C GLU A 125 -23.63 0.78 11.28
N ALA A 126 -22.34 1.05 10.97
CA ALA A 126 -21.95 2.23 10.23
C ALA A 126 -22.56 2.26 8.81
N LYS A 127 -22.67 1.09 8.17
CA LYS A 127 -23.37 0.93 6.88
C LYS A 127 -24.87 1.19 7.02
N GLN A 128 -25.49 0.65 8.06
CA GLN A 128 -26.91 0.89 8.34
C GLN A 128 -27.21 2.37 8.62
N GLN A 129 -26.31 3.08 9.32
CA GLN A 129 -26.41 4.51 9.59
C GLN A 129 -26.14 5.36 8.33
N GLY A 130 -25.71 4.77 7.20
CA GLY A 130 -25.37 5.47 5.96
C GLY A 130 -24.03 6.24 6.03
N LYS A 131 -23.26 6.09 7.09
CA LYS A 131 -21.92 6.71 7.24
C LYS A 131 -20.88 6.07 6.30
N ILE A 132 -21.06 4.80 5.97
CA ILE A 132 -20.26 4.08 4.99
C ILE A 132 -21.18 3.31 4.03
N ARG A 133 -20.74 3.12 2.79
CA ARG A 133 -21.53 2.39 1.78
C ARG A 133 -21.11 0.95 1.64
N HIS A 134 -19.80 0.70 1.68
CA HIS A 134 -19.21 -0.62 1.50
C HIS A 134 -18.18 -0.92 2.59
N ILE A 135 -18.02 -2.21 2.89
CA ILE A 135 -17.09 -2.69 3.91
C ILE A 135 -15.93 -3.45 3.28
N GLY A 136 -14.72 -3.08 3.65
CA GLY A 136 -13.51 -3.73 3.21
C GLY A 136 -12.55 -4.04 4.35
N ILE A 137 -11.47 -4.72 4.01
CA ILE A 137 -10.47 -5.13 4.99
C ILE A 137 -9.09 -5.19 4.34
N THR A 138 -8.03 -4.89 5.10
CA THR A 138 -6.67 -4.94 4.58
C THR A 138 -5.79 -5.87 5.40
N ALA A 139 -5.00 -6.69 4.75
CA ALA A 139 -4.07 -7.61 5.38
C ALA A 139 -2.69 -7.55 4.70
N HIS A 140 -1.64 -7.98 5.43
CA HIS A 140 -0.29 -8.15 4.89
C HIS A 140 0.19 -9.60 4.94
N LYS A 141 -0.50 -10.44 5.71
CA LYS A 141 -0.18 -11.87 5.83
C LYS A 141 -1.09 -12.66 4.90
N ILE A 142 -0.49 -13.47 4.04
CA ILE A 142 -1.23 -14.24 3.04
C ILE A 142 -2.27 -15.18 3.68
N GLY A 143 -1.94 -15.86 4.78
CA GLY A 143 -2.90 -16.74 5.46
C GLY A 143 -4.13 -15.98 6.00
N VAL A 144 -3.96 -14.76 6.52
CA VAL A 144 -5.06 -13.90 6.95
C VAL A 144 -5.89 -13.43 5.74
N ALA A 145 -5.23 -13.09 4.64
CA ALA A 145 -5.91 -12.68 3.41
C ALA A 145 -6.78 -13.81 2.84
N GLU A 146 -6.25 -15.04 2.81
CA GLU A 146 -7.01 -16.21 2.37
C GLU A 146 -8.22 -16.49 3.29
N GLU A 147 -8.04 -16.37 4.61
CA GLU A 147 -9.13 -16.51 5.60
C GLU A 147 -10.23 -15.45 5.38
N ILE A 148 -9.85 -14.22 5.06
CA ILE A 148 -10.78 -13.12 4.75
C ILE A 148 -11.61 -13.48 3.52
N VAL A 149 -10.98 -13.93 2.42
CA VAL A 149 -11.71 -14.33 1.21
C VAL A 149 -12.68 -15.48 1.50
N ASP A 150 -12.22 -16.51 2.23
CA ASP A 150 -13.05 -17.67 2.59
C ASP A 150 -14.22 -17.30 3.49
N SER A 151 -14.15 -16.19 4.21
CA SER A 151 -15.23 -15.75 5.09
C SER A 151 -16.48 -15.28 4.34
N GLY A 152 -16.31 -14.71 3.12
CA GLY A 152 -17.39 -14.09 2.35
C GLY A 152 -18.02 -12.85 3.02
N LEU A 153 -17.35 -12.28 4.05
CA LEU A 153 -17.92 -11.19 4.87
C LEU A 153 -17.60 -9.79 4.35
N TYR A 154 -16.59 -9.66 3.51
CA TYR A 154 -16.08 -8.36 3.05
C TYR A 154 -16.25 -8.20 1.54
N GLU A 155 -16.51 -6.98 1.10
CA GLU A 155 -16.74 -6.66 -0.32
C GLU A 155 -15.42 -6.44 -1.08
N THR A 156 -14.34 -6.06 -0.36
CA THR A 156 -12.99 -5.89 -0.92
C THR A 156 -11.92 -6.39 0.03
N LEU A 157 -10.83 -6.90 -0.55
CA LEU A 157 -9.59 -7.16 0.16
C LEU A 157 -8.49 -6.24 -0.36
N GLN A 158 -7.78 -5.53 0.52
CA GLN A 158 -6.56 -4.82 0.14
C GLN A 158 -5.33 -5.58 0.62
N PHE A 159 -4.45 -5.92 -0.33
CA PHE A 159 -3.27 -6.74 -0.07
C PHE A 159 -2.06 -6.26 -0.90
N PRO A 160 -0.79 -6.44 -0.43
CA PRO A 160 0.39 -6.16 -1.24
C PRO A 160 0.42 -7.03 -2.50
N PHE A 161 0.36 -6.40 -3.67
CA PHE A 161 0.30 -7.13 -4.93
C PHE A 161 1.07 -6.40 -6.04
N SER A 162 2.01 -7.10 -6.67
CA SER A 162 2.86 -6.60 -7.74
C SER A 162 3.39 -7.77 -8.57
N TYR A 163 4.14 -7.51 -9.62
CA TYR A 163 4.78 -8.59 -10.38
C TYR A 163 5.89 -9.34 -9.59
N LEU A 164 6.29 -8.83 -8.42
CA LEU A 164 7.17 -9.53 -7.48
C LEU A 164 6.42 -10.43 -6.49
N SER A 165 5.10 -10.51 -6.58
CA SER A 165 4.29 -11.39 -5.75
C SER A 165 4.60 -12.86 -6.02
N SER A 166 4.67 -13.67 -4.96
CA SER A 166 4.83 -15.11 -5.05
C SER A 166 3.65 -15.77 -5.79
N GLU A 167 3.82 -17.00 -6.19
CA GLU A 167 2.74 -17.78 -6.82
C GLU A 167 1.47 -17.84 -5.94
N ARG A 168 1.64 -18.11 -4.64
CA ARG A 168 0.54 -18.12 -3.67
C ARG A 168 -0.17 -16.76 -3.56
N GLU A 169 0.59 -15.65 -3.59
CA GLU A 169 0.01 -14.30 -3.58
C GLU A 169 -0.69 -13.97 -4.91
N ARG A 170 -0.21 -14.49 -6.03
CA ARG A 170 -0.92 -14.36 -7.33
C ARG A 170 -2.21 -15.16 -7.35
N ALA A 171 -2.19 -16.39 -6.84
CA ALA A 171 -3.39 -17.22 -6.70
C ALA A 171 -4.47 -16.58 -5.80
N LEU A 172 -4.09 -15.67 -4.87
CA LEU A 172 -5.05 -14.90 -4.07
C LEU A 172 -5.94 -14.00 -4.95
N ALA A 173 -5.42 -13.43 -6.05
CA ALA A 173 -6.23 -12.63 -6.98
C ALA A 173 -7.31 -13.48 -7.65
N ASP A 174 -6.97 -14.69 -8.07
CA ASP A 174 -7.95 -15.64 -8.65
C ASP A 174 -8.97 -16.09 -7.61
N LYS A 175 -8.54 -16.32 -6.37
CA LYS A 175 -9.41 -16.66 -5.25
C LYS A 175 -10.41 -15.53 -4.94
N CYS A 176 -9.93 -14.28 -4.91
CA CYS A 176 -10.80 -13.11 -4.78
C CYS A 176 -11.82 -13.04 -5.93
N LYS A 177 -11.38 -13.26 -7.17
CA LYS A 177 -12.25 -13.27 -8.35
C LYS A 177 -13.35 -14.33 -8.25
N ALA A 178 -13.01 -15.53 -7.80
CA ALA A 178 -13.98 -16.61 -7.61
C ALA A 178 -15.02 -16.30 -6.50
N ALA A 179 -14.65 -15.44 -5.55
CA ALA A 179 -15.52 -14.97 -4.46
C ALA A 179 -16.27 -13.65 -4.80
N ASP A 180 -16.23 -13.19 -6.05
CA ASP A 180 -16.79 -11.89 -6.48
C ASP A 180 -16.26 -10.70 -5.66
N MET A 181 -15.01 -10.78 -5.23
CA MET A 181 -14.31 -9.79 -4.42
C MET A 181 -13.27 -9.06 -5.23
N ALA A 182 -13.25 -7.73 -5.17
CA ALA A 182 -12.18 -6.95 -5.73
C ALA A 182 -10.93 -6.98 -4.84
N LEU A 183 -9.74 -7.15 -5.46
CA LEU A 183 -8.45 -7.05 -4.82
C LEU A 183 -7.86 -5.66 -5.07
N ILE A 184 -7.71 -4.87 -4.00
CA ILE A 184 -7.03 -3.58 -4.06
C ILE A 184 -5.53 -3.84 -3.87
N ALA A 185 -4.76 -3.63 -4.94
CA ALA A 185 -3.32 -3.89 -4.96
C ALA A 185 -2.56 -2.72 -4.33
N MET A 186 -2.25 -2.82 -3.03
CA MET A 186 -1.34 -1.88 -2.39
C MET A 186 0.12 -2.27 -2.67
N LYS A 187 1.04 -1.30 -2.59
CA LYS A 187 2.48 -1.52 -2.85
C LYS A 187 2.76 -2.14 -4.22
N ALA A 188 1.98 -1.78 -5.23
CA ALA A 188 2.13 -2.30 -6.59
C ALA A 188 3.49 -1.98 -7.23
N LEU A 189 4.22 -0.98 -6.70
CA LEU A 189 5.63 -0.71 -7.00
C LEU A 189 6.60 -1.27 -5.95
N ALA A 190 6.19 -2.25 -5.14
CA ALA A 190 7.02 -2.86 -4.10
C ALA A 190 7.72 -1.84 -3.17
N GLY A 191 7.06 -0.71 -2.90
CA GLY A 191 7.61 0.38 -2.08
C GLY A 191 8.75 1.14 -2.75
N GLY A 192 8.73 1.28 -4.08
CA GLY A 192 9.71 2.00 -4.89
C GLY A 192 10.86 1.12 -5.42
N LEU A 193 10.79 -0.20 -5.25
CA LEU A 193 11.77 -1.13 -5.83
C LEU A 193 11.48 -1.43 -7.30
N ILE A 194 10.23 -1.39 -7.70
CA ILE A 194 9.80 -1.44 -9.09
C ILE A 194 9.85 -0.01 -9.64
N THR A 195 10.66 0.20 -10.65
CA THR A 195 10.89 1.50 -11.29
C THR A 195 10.31 1.58 -12.70
N ASP A 196 9.96 0.45 -13.31
CA ASP A 196 9.30 0.38 -14.61
C ASP A 196 7.77 0.41 -14.41
N SER A 197 7.17 1.60 -14.62
CA SER A 197 5.73 1.81 -14.49
C SER A 197 4.93 1.09 -15.56
N ALA A 198 5.46 0.98 -16.78
CA ALA A 198 4.80 0.28 -17.89
C ALA A 198 4.71 -1.22 -17.60
N ALA A 199 5.78 -1.82 -17.09
CA ALA A 199 5.78 -3.22 -16.66
C ALA A 199 4.82 -3.46 -15.49
N ALA A 200 4.80 -2.56 -14.49
CA ALA A 200 3.88 -2.64 -13.35
C ALA A 200 2.43 -2.54 -13.79
N PHE A 201 2.12 -1.55 -14.63
CA PHE A 201 0.77 -1.34 -15.18
C PHE A 201 0.32 -2.55 -16.01
N ALA A 202 1.15 -2.98 -16.98
CA ALA A 202 0.84 -4.09 -17.89
C ALA A 202 0.65 -5.42 -17.13
N PHE A 203 1.40 -5.63 -16.04
CA PHE A 203 1.20 -6.79 -15.17
C PHE A 203 -0.17 -6.77 -14.49
N ILE A 204 -0.54 -5.66 -13.86
CA ILE A 204 -1.84 -5.53 -13.18
C ILE A 204 -3.01 -5.62 -14.18
N ALA A 205 -2.85 -5.10 -15.38
CA ALA A 205 -3.87 -5.11 -16.42
C ALA A 205 -4.27 -6.53 -16.89
N GLN A 206 -3.53 -7.57 -16.51
CA GLN A 206 -3.92 -8.96 -16.79
C GLN A 206 -5.10 -9.44 -15.91
N PHE A 207 -5.35 -8.79 -14.78
CA PHE A 207 -6.37 -9.18 -13.79
C PHE A 207 -7.61 -8.29 -13.92
N ASP A 208 -8.79 -8.90 -14.00
CA ASP A 208 -10.06 -8.16 -14.18
C ASP A 208 -10.63 -7.63 -12.87
N ASN A 209 -10.20 -8.21 -11.74
CA ASN A 209 -10.69 -7.90 -10.40
C ASN A 209 -9.64 -7.19 -9.52
N VAL A 210 -8.49 -6.80 -10.08
CA VAL A 210 -7.41 -6.13 -9.33
C VAL A 210 -7.35 -4.67 -9.69
N ILE A 211 -7.39 -3.78 -8.70
CA ILE A 211 -7.18 -2.35 -8.87
C ILE A 211 -5.94 -1.88 -8.12
N PRO A 212 -4.94 -1.31 -8.82
CA PRO A 212 -3.76 -0.75 -8.17
C PRO A 212 -4.06 0.62 -7.56
N ILE A 213 -3.50 0.87 -6.38
CA ILE A 213 -3.46 2.20 -5.77
C ILE A 213 -2.03 2.72 -5.84
N TRP A 214 -1.73 3.54 -6.84
CA TRP A 214 -0.41 4.09 -7.08
C TRP A 214 -0.08 5.16 -6.04
N GLY A 215 1.04 5.02 -5.36
CA GLY A 215 1.52 6.05 -4.45
C GLY A 215 2.11 7.23 -5.21
N ILE A 216 1.49 8.41 -5.10
CA ILE A 216 1.84 9.61 -5.88
C ILE A 216 2.11 10.77 -4.93
N GLN A 217 3.23 11.47 -5.14
CA GLN A 217 3.61 12.68 -4.40
C GLN A 217 4.25 13.75 -5.31
N ARG A 218 4.56 13.42 -6.57
CA ARG A 218 5.16 14.32 -7.56
C ARG A 218 4.30 14.39 -8.82
N GLU A 219 4.35 15.52 -9.48
CA GLU A 219 3.60 15.74 -10.72
C GLU A 219 4.07 14.80 -11.84
N SER A 220 5.39 14.58 -11.95
CA SER A 220 5.95 13.64 -12.92
C SER A 220 5.50 12.20 -12.72
N GLU A 221 5.35 11.76 -11.46
CA GLU A 221 4.78 10.43 -11.16
C GLU A 221 3.31 10.34 -11.60
N LEU A 222 2.54 11.42 -11.37
CA LEU A 222 1.15 11.46 -11.79
C LEU A 222 1.01 11.47 -13.31
N ASP A 223 1.82 12.25 -14.02
CA ASP A 223 1.80 12.35 -15.49
C ASP A 223 2.06 10.98 -16.13
N GLU A 224 2.97 10.20 -15.57
CA GLU A 224 3.28 8.86 -16.02
C GLU A 224 2.06 7.92 -15.91
N TRP A 225 1.34 7.95 -14.78
CA TRP A 225 0.13 7.15 -14.61
C TRP A 225 -1.04 7.65 -15.47
N LEU A 226 -1.16 8.96 -15.67
CA LEU A 226 -2.22 9.54 -16.49
C LEU A 226 -2.02 9.23 -17.98
N ALA A 227 -0.78 9.13 -18.46
CA ALA A 227 -0.49 8.73 -19.83
C ALA A 227 -1.09 7.37 -20.20
N PHE A 228 -1.24 6.45 -19.25
CA PHE A 228 -1.87 5.15 -19.48
C PHE A 228 -3.38 5.20 -19.72
N PHE A 229 -4.05 6.33 -19.48
CA PHE A 229 -5.45 6.49 -19.89
C PHE A 229 -5.59 6.58 -21.41
N GLU A 230 -4.63 7.21 -22.07
CA GLU A 230 -4.60 7.36 -23.54
C GLU A 230 -3.92 6.16 -24.20
N GLN A 231 -2.77 5.75 -23.65
CA GLN A 231 -1.95 4.66 -24.21
C GLN A 231 -1.65 3.61 -23.12
N PRO A 232 -2.60 2.71 -22.83
CA PRO A 232 -2.40 1.67 -21.83
C PRO A 232 -1.22 0.77 -22.21
N ALA A 233 -0.30 0.55 -21.28
CA ALA A 233 0.78 -0.41 -21.48
C ALA A 233 0.19 -1.83 -21.59
N VAL A 234 0.61 -2.55 -22.62
CA VAL A 234 0.21 -3.94 -22.88
C VAL A 234 1.43 -4.85 -22.73
N LEU A 235 1.27 -5.94 -22.01
CA LEU A 235 2.34 -6.88 -21.74
C LEU A 235 2.86 -7.52 -23.03
N ASN A 236 4.03 -7.07 -23.47
CA ASN A 236 4.81 -7.57 -24.61
C ASN A 236 6.06 -8.32 -24.11
N ASP A 237 6.88 -8.85 -25.03
CA ASP A 237 8.07 -9.61 -24.65
C ASP A 237 9.11 -8.74 -23.94
N GLU A 238 9.30 -7.48 -24.33
CA GLU A 238 10.22 -6.53 -23.67
C GLU A 238 9.83 -6.30 -22.19
N LEU A 239 8.55 -6.07 -21.92
CA LEU A 239 8.06 -5.90 -20.55
C LEU A 239 8.09 -7.21 -19.75
N ARG A 240 7.92 -8.37 -20.40
CA ARG A 240 8.11 -9.68 -19.76
C ARG A 240 9.55 -9.87 -19.32
N ASP A 241 10.50 -9.57 -20.21
CA ASP A 241 11.93 -9.69 -19.94
C ASP A 241 12.33 -8.74 -18.79
N ALA A 242 11.82 -7.51 -18.76
CA ALA A 242 12.03 -6.56 -17.67
C ALA A 242 11.49 -7.10 -16.33
N ILE A 243 10.28 -7.68 -16.33
CA ILE A 243 9.69 -8.32 -15.15
C ILE A 243 10.54 -9.50 -14.67
N GLU A 244 10.98 -10.40 -15.56
CA GLU A 244 11.79 -11.55 -15.19
C GLU A 244 13.18 -11.15 -14.68
N LYS A 245 13.78 -10.11 -15.26
CA LYS A 245 15.02 -9.52 -14.75
C LYS A 245 14.84 -9.00 -13.33
N ASP A 246 13.80 -8.21 -13.07
CA ASP A 246 13.50 -7.71 -11.72
C ASP A 246 13.19 -8.85 -10.75
N ARG A 247 12.47 -9.87 -11.17
CA ARG A 247 12.23 -11.06 -10.36
C ARG A 247 13.54 -11.74 -9.99
N ALA A 248 14.44 -11.95 -10.93
CA ALA A 248 15.75 -12.58 -10.67
C ALA A 248 16.61 -11.77 -9.68
N GLU A 249 16.59 -10.44 -9.79
CA GLU A 249 17.34 -9.54 -8.92
C GLU A 249 16.71 -9.38 -7.52
N LEU A 250 15.38 -9.39 -7.43
CA LEU A 250 14.63 -9.02 -6.23
C LEU A 250 13.95 -10.21 -5.54
N THR A 251 13.99 -11.43 -6.13
CA THR A 251 13.31 -12.58 -5.54
C THR A 251 13.98 -13.09 -4.27
N GLY A 252 13.17 -13.48 -3.34
CA GLY A 252 13.49 -14.35 -2.20
C GLY A 252 14.03 -13.65 -0.96
N ASN A 253 14.87 -12.62 -1.07
CA ASN A 253 15.64 -12.14 0.07
C ASN A 253 15.62 -10.63 0.30
N PHE A 254 14.55 -9.92 -0.11
CA PHE A 254 14.43 -8.49 0.19
C PHE A 254 13.28 -8.18 1.14
N CYS A 255 13.49 -7.16 1.98
CA CYS A 255 12.46 -6.67 2.88
C CYS A 255 11.38 -5.87 2.12
N ARG A 256 10.12 -6.33 2.21
CA ARG A 256 8.98 -5.67 1.55
C ARG A 256 8.43 -4.46 2.32
N GLY A 257 9.10 -4.03 3.40
CA GLY A 257 8.81 -2.80 4.11
C GLY A 257 7.49 -2.80 4.90
N CYS A 258 6.96 -3.96 5.30
CA CYS A 258 5.66 -4.07 5.98
C CYS A 258 5.65 -3.52 7.42
N GLY A 259 6.80 -3.50 8.11
CA GLY A 259 6.96 -2.86 9.44
C GLY A 259 6.62 -3.72 10.66
N TYR A 260 6.07 -4.93 10.54
CA TYR A 260 5.66 -5.76 11.69
C TYR A 260 6.78 -6.05 12.71
N CYS A 261 8.03 -6.03 12.26
CA CYS A 261 9.20 -6.28 13.11
C CYS A 261 9.74 -5.03 13.81
N VAL A 262 9.31 -3.83 13.42
CA VAL A 262 9.89 -2.56 13.91
C VAL A 262 9.58 -2.34 15.39
N ALA A 263 8.31 -2.40 15.78
CA ALA A 263 7.86 -2.14 17.15
C ALA A 263 8.44 -3.13 18.18
N THR A 264 8.93 -4.29 17.75
CA THR A 264 9.47 -5.33 18.63
C THR A 264 10.98 -5.33 18.72
N CYS A 265 11.67 -4.41 18.04
CA CYS A 265 13.12 -4.34 18.04
C CYS A 265 13.63 -3.67 19.32
N PRO A 266 14.42 -4.36 20.17
CA PRO A 266 14.96 -3.79 21.42
C PRO A 266 15.97 -2.67 21.17
N ALA A 267 16.62 -2.64 20.00
CA ALA A 267 17.53 -1.58 19.55
C ALA A 267 16.82 -0.46 18.78
N HIS A 268 15.50 -0.47 18.71
CA HIS A 268 14.67 0.54 18.03
C HIS A 268 15.07 0.82 16.58
N ILE A 269 15.58 -0.21 15.88
CA ILE A 269 15.98 -0.12 14.45
C ILE A 269 14.73 -0.03 13.58
N GLN A 270 14.70 0.91 12.64
CA GLN A 270 13.69 0.98 11.58
C GLN A 270 13.93 -0.12 10.52
N ILE A 271 13.71 -1.37 10.96
CA ILE A 271 14.07 -2.58 10.21
C ILE A 271 13.48 -2.56 8.80
N ASN A 272 12.24 -2.09 8.65
CA ASN A 272 11.53 -2.01 7.39
C ASN A 272 12.19 -1.07 6.36
N GLN A 273 13.04 -0.16 6.78
CA GLN A 273 13.86 0.69 5.92
C GLN A 273 15.28 0.13 5.80
N CYS A 274 15.92 -0.13 6.93
CA CYS A 274 17.32 -0.55 6.98
C CYS A 274 17.58 -1.88 6.26
N ALA A 275 16.68 -2.86 6.38
CA ALA A 275 16.85 -4.19 5.79
C ALA A 275 16.68 -4.25 4.25
N ARG A 276 16.43 -3.12 3.60
CA ARG A 276 16.33 -2.99 2.14
C ARG A 276 17.10 -1.81 1.58
N MET A 277 17.95 -1.20 2.39
CA MET A 277 18.63 0.04 2.06
C MET A 277 19.49 -0.07 0.78
N SER A 278 20.19 -1.18 0.58
CA SER A 278 20.98 -1.42 -0.64
C SER A 278 20.17 -1.30 -1.93
N LEU A 279 18.92 -1.77 -1.90
CA LEU A 279 18.01 -1.67 -3.04
C LEU A 279 17.49 -0.26 -3.21
N MET A 280 17.14 0.41 -2.10
CA MET A 280 16.63 1.79 -2.14
C MET A 280 17.68 2.76 -2.69
N LEU A 281 18.95 2.57 -2.34
CA LEU A 281 20.06 3.38 -2.86
C LEU A 281 20.25 3.25 -4.39
N ARG A 282 19.85 2.12 -4.98
CA ARG A 282 20.06 1.82 -6.41
C ARG A 282 18.82 2.00 -7.26
N ARG A 283 17.64 2.16 -6.64
CA ARG A 283 16.35 2.16 -7.34
C ARG A 283 15.49 3.40 -7.05
N ALA A 284 15.96 4.29 -6.20
CA ALA A 284 15.31 5.55 -5.87
C ALA A 284 16.36 6.65 -5.81
N PRO A 285 15.99 7.94 -5.91
CA PRO A 285 16.95 9.01 -5.70
C PRO A 285 17.70 8.82 -4.38
N SER A 286 19.02 8.66 -4.42
CA SER A 286 19.82 8.21 -3.29
C SER A 286 20.03 9.29 -2.22
N ALA A 287 19.97 10.58 -2.59
CA ALA A 287 20.32 11.69 -1.69
C ALA A 287 19.56 11.68 -0.35
N GLY A 288 18.26 11.38 -0.37
CA GLY A 288 17.46 11.30 0.86
C GLY A 288 17.86 10.13 1.77
N TRP A 289 18.35 9.05 1.18
CA TRP A 289 18.80 7.86 1.91
C TRP A 289 20.22 8.00 2.48
N LEU A 290 20.97 9.03 2.04
CA LEU A 290 22.31 9.35 2.52
C LEU A 290 22.32 10.54 3.50
N SER A 291 21.16 11.06 3.88
CA SER A 291 21.03 12.13 4.86
C SER A 291 21.61 11.75 6.24
N GLU A 292 22.00 12.76 7.04
CA GLU A 292 22.51 12.52 8.41
C GLU A 292 21.52 11.76 9.29
N GLU A 293 20.21 12.02 9.13
CA GLU A 293 19.15 11.33 9.84
C GLU A 293 19.14 9.83 9.50
N MET A 294 19.22 9.50 8.22
CA MET A 294 19.26 8.09 7.77
C MET A 294 20.55 7.40 8.14
N GLN A 295 21.69 8.11 8.13
CA GLN A 295 22.96 7.59 8.63
C GLN A 295 22.89 7.23 10.12
N ALA A 296 22.23 8.10 10.92
CA ALA A 296 22.01 7.81 12.34
C ALA A 296 21.11 6.58 12.53
N GLU A 297 20.07 6.43 11.70
CA GLU A 297 19.20 5.27 11.75
C GLU A 297 19.92 3.98 11.35
N MET A 298 20.73 4.01 10.31
CA MET A 298 21.53 2.86 9.87
C MET A 298 22.59 2.45 10.92
N ARG A 299 23.17 3.41 11.64
CA ARG A 299 24.13 3.10 12.73
C ARG A 299 23.52 2.29 13.87
N LYS A 300 22.20 2.41 14.14
CA LYS A 300 21.52 1.58 15.16
C LYS A 300 21.66 0.08 14.89
N ILE A 301 22.01 -0.31 13.67
CA ILE A 301 22.26 -1.74 13.34
C ILE A 301 23.45 -2.29 14.12
N GLU A 302 24.41 -1.44 14.53
CA GLU A 302 25.56 -1.82 15.37
C GLU A 302 25.11 -2.31 16.76
N ASP A 303 23.97 -1.77 17.25
CA ASP A 303 23.36 -2.16 18.53
C ASP A 303 22.49 -3.43 18.42
N CYS A 304 22.45 -4.07 17.26
CA CYS A 304 21.67 -5.26 17.03
C CYS A 304 22.21 -6.48 17.81
N VAL A 305 21.50 -6.90 18.83
CA VAL A 305 21.87 -8.05 19.69
C VAL A 305 21.52 -9.40 19.05
N SER A 306 21.14 -9.43 17.78
CA SER A 306 20.80 -10.66 17.02
C SER A 306 19.76 -11.56 17.71
N CYS A 307 18.82 -11.00 18.48
CA CYS A 307 17.81 -11.76 19.23
C CYS A 307 16.82 -12.54 18.34
N GLY A 308 16.77 -12.29 17.02
CA GLY A 308 15.92 -13.02 16.07
C GLY A 308 14.42 -12.68 16.11
N VAL A 309 13.94 -11.82 17.02
CA VAL A 309 12.52 -11.46 17.11
C VAL A 309 11.99 -10.91 15.80
N CYS A 310 12.75 -10.11 15.09
CA CYS A 310 12.36 -9.57 13.78
C CYS A 310 12.14 -10.66 12.73
N LYS A 311 12.88 -11.75 12.77
CA LYS A 311 12.71 -12.92 11.89
C LYS A 311 11.37 -13.62 12.17
N THR A 312 11.02 -13.83 13.44
CA THR A 312 9.75 -14.47 13.81
C THR A 312 8.51 -13.63 13.48
N LYS A 313 8.68 -12.30 13.35
CA LYS A 313 7.61 -11.36 12.98
C LYS A 313 7.50 -11.15 11.46
N CYS A 314 8.46 -11.65 10.69
CA CYS A 314 8.46 -11.45 9.25
C CYS A 314 7.45 -12.39 8.57
N PRO A 315 6.41 -11.86 7.88
CA PRO A 315 5.44 -12.69 7.16
C PRO A 315 6.04 -13.37 5.90
N TYR A 316 7.25 -12.97 5.51
CA TYR A 316 7.99 -13.48 4.36
C TYR A 316 9.17 -14.38 4.78
N GLU A 317 9.24 -14.75 6.04
CA GLU A 317 10.25 -15.67 6.61
C GLU A 317 11.73 -15.26 6.35
N LEU A 318 11.96 -13.95 6.18
CA LEU A 318 13.30 -13.42 5.88
C LEU A 318 14.23 -13.54 7.07
N ASP A 319 15.51 -13.84 6.81
CA ASP A 319 16.57 -13.69 7.80
C ASP A 319 16.92 -12.21 7.98
N THR A 320 16.03 -11.51 8.71
CA THR A 320 16.12 -10.07 8.89
C THR A 320 17.42 -9.61 9.53
N PRO A 321 17.99 -10.28 10.56
CA PRO A 321 19.29 -9.92 11.09
C PRO A 321 20.42 -10.01 10.06
N ALA A 322 20.42 -11.02 9.19
CA ALA A 322 21.40 -11.13 8.12
C ALA A 322 21.22 -10.02 7.07
N LEU A 323 19.97 -9.70 6.71
CA LEU A 323 19.68 -8.60 5.80
C LEU A 323 20.12 -7.24 6.36
N LEU A 324 19.92 -6.97 7.65
CA LEU A 324 20.38 -5.74 8.29
C LEU A 324 21.89 -5.58 8.18
N ARG A 325 22.66 -6.62 8.54
CA ARG A 325 24.13 -6.59 8.45
C ARG A 325 24.62 -6.36 7.02
N LYS A 326 24.06 -7.12 6.05
CA LYS A 326 24.41 -6.98 4.63
C LYS A 326 24.14 -5.58 4.11
N ASN A 327 22.97 -5.04 4.42
CA ASN A 327 22.58 -3.69 3.99
C ASN A 327 23.43 -2.61 4.64
N TYR A 328 23.83 -2.78 5.90
CA TYR A 328 24.69 -1.83 6.60
C TYR A 328 26.12 -1.82 6.06
N GLU A 329 26.68 -2.98 5.77
CA GLU A 329 27.98 -3.08 5.13
C GLU A 329 28.00 -2.38 3.76
N ASP A 330 27.03 -2.65 2.90
CA ASP A 330 26.90 -2.00 1.61
C ASP A 330 26.68 -0.47 1.75
N TYR A 331 25.86 -0.04 2.71
CA TYR A 331 25.63 1.37 3.02
C TYR A 331 26.91 2.10 3.40
N ARG A 332 27.74 1.50 4.25
CA ARG A 332 29.03 2.06 4.62
C ARG A 332 29.98 2.21 3.44
N ARG A 333 30.00 1.24 2.52
CA ARG A 333 30.80 1.30 1.29
C ARG A 333 30.34 2.42 0.35
N VAL A 334 29.03 2.66 0.26
CA VAL A 334 28.47 3.79 -0.49
C VAL A 334 28.89 5.12 0.15
N LEU A 335 28.78 5.27 1.48
CA LEU A 335 29.23 6.48 2.18
C LEU A 335 30.73 6.74 2.04
N ALA A 336 31.54 5.70 1.97
CA ALA A 336 32.99 5.80 1.73
C ALA A 336 33.36 6.12 0.28
N GLY A 337 32.35 6.18 -0.63
CA GLY A 337 32.59 6.41 -2.06
C GLY A 337 33.17 5.19 -2.82
N GLU A 338 33.22 4.04 -2.18
CA GLU A 338 33.70 2.78 -2.81
C GLU A 338 32.69 2.23 -3.82
N VAL A 339 31.40 2.52 -3.60
CA VAL A 339 30.28 2.14 -4.47
C VAL A 339 29.53 3.39 -4.86
N LYS A 340 29.42 3.65 -6.16
CA LYS A 340 28.63 4.77 -6.69
C LYS A 340 27.16 4.37 -6.77
N VAL A 341 26.28 5.27 -6.37
CA VAL A 341 24.83 5.20 -6.52
C VAL A 341 24.35 6.54 -7.10
N ASP A 342 23.27 6.51 -7.89
CA ASP A 342 22.74 7.71 -8.57
C ASP A 342 21.85 8.56 -7.67
#